data_c1694e4c8e0d78ef367a2f5fa3f7d706
#
_entry.id   c1694e4c8e0d78ef367a2f5fa3f7d706
#
_cell.length_a   1.000
_cell.length_b   1.000
_cell.length_c   1.000
_cell.angle_alpha   90.00
_cell.angle_beta   90.00
_cell.angle_gamma   90.00
#
_symmetry.space_group_name_H-M   'P 1'
#
loop_
_entity.id
_entity.type
_entity.pdbx_description
1 polymer ?
#
loop_
_entity_poly.entity_id
_entity_poly.type
_entity_poly.pdbx_seq_one_letter_code
_entity_poly.pdbx_strand_id
1 'polypeptide(L)'
;MSFHWVDILIIALYLGLSIFIGFWISKKAGQSIQNYFLGGNKMKWYYLGLSNGSGMFDVSGTAWTVTILFVYGLQSVWIPWLWPVWNQIFVMVFMAVWLRRSGVMTGAEWITTRFGSDRGGRLSHIIVVVFAVISAIGFIAYFFVGIGKFVVTIFPWDLSFSLGGVTFINEYVYATILLSVTTLYVIRGGMYSVVATEVMQFLVMVVACVAVAWFAMDKVTPEQLDAAVPEGWYGFWPTWDKGIDWTGIFDAVNDKIASDGYGMLGALVMMMFFKGIFSSLAGPVPGYDMQRVFSCATPRDAAKMSGLTSLILYPPRYLMVAGLGVLGLVFVTPVLKAGGGEIDFEKILPWVINHMLPAGLRGLLLAGLLAAFMSTFSAFVNSAPAYIVNDLYKRYIRPDAPAKTLVRASYFSSVGIVVVGIIFGFFSESINSLTLWITSSLYGGYVAANMLKWIWWRFNGYGYFWGMVAGLAGSTLKFIFFPETPDIYLFPLIFALALAGSFLGCLLTKPVEEETLLSFYKNVRPWGWWEPVYRKAKALYPGITRNGDLPRDSVNVLVGIVWQMTLVVAPIYLVIRRWDGLAVSLALFAVTSVVLKFNWLDKIKDYEQV
;
A
#
# COMPACT_ATOMS: atom_id res chain seq x y z
N MET A 1 17.86 2.58 28.68
CA MET A 1 19.25 2.38 28.18
C MET A 1 19.66 3.62 27.40
N SER A 2 20.91 4.06 27.58
CA SER A 2 21.42 5.20 26.80
C SER A 2 21.73 4.76 25.36
N PHE A 3 21.25 5.51 24.39
CA PHE A 3 21.64 5.33 22.98
C PHE A 3 23.15 5.50 22.86
N HIS A 4 23.79 4.63 22.08
CA HIS A 4 25.19 4.82 21.77
C HIS A 4 25.32 5.98 20.75
N TRP A 5 26.33 6.81 20.87
CA TRP A 5 26.53 7.97 19.99
C TRP A 5 26.57 7.60 18.49
N VAL A 6 27.03 6.37 18.16
CA VAL A 6 27.04 5.84 16.78
C VAL A 6 25.60 5.71 16.22
N ASP A 7 24.65 5.27 17.03
CA ASP A 7 23.24 5.12 16.59
C ASP A 7 22.66 6.51 16.26
N ILE A 8 22.92 7.49 17.13
CA ILE A 8 22.46 8.88 16.91
C ILE A 8 23.12 9.48 15.67
N LEU A 9 24.42 9.24 15.47
CA LEU A 9 25.14 9.73 14.29
C LEU A 9 24.55 9.15 12.98
N ILE A 10 24.26 7.84 12.92
CA ILE A 10 23.67 7.20 11.74
C ILE A 10 22.30 7.81 11.42
N ILE A 11 21.45 7.99 12.44
CA ILE A 11 20.12 8.60 12.27
C ILE A 11 20.25 10.05 11.81
N ALA A 12 21.14 10.84 12.43
CA ALA A 12 21.37 12.24 12.07
C ALA A 12 21.91 12.39 10.64
N LEU A 13 22.85 11.53 10.22
CA LEU A 13 23.37 11.49 8.86
C LEU A 13 22.25 11.14 7.85
N TYR A 14 21.43 10.15 8.15
CA TYR A 14 20.29 9.78 7.33
C TYR A 14 19.31 10.95 7.16
N LEU A 15 18.90 11.59 8.25
CA LEU A 15 17.96 12.73 8.20
C LEU A 15 18.56 13.92 7.46
N GLY A 16 19.83 14.26 7.73
CA GLY A 16 20.55 15.33 7.04
C GLY A 16 20.67 15.08 5.54
N LEU A 17 20.97 13.85 5.14
CA LEU A 17 21.05 13.47 3.72
C LEU A 17 19.68 13.53 3.04
N SER A 18 18.62 13.07 3.70
CA SER A 18 17.23 13.13 3.20
C SER A 18 16.81 14.58 2.92
N ILE A 19 17.05 15.47 3.87
CA ILE A 19 16.75 16.91 3.75
C ILE A 19 17.58 17.52 2.62
N PHE A 20 18.89 17.25 2.58
CA PHE A 20 19.80 17.77 1.55
C PHE A 20 19.35 17.38 0.14
N ILE A 21 19.10 16.08 -0.11
CA ILE A 21 18.65 15.58 -1.42
C ILE A 21 17.31 16.22 -1.78
N GLY A 22 16.37 16.28 -0.83
CA GLY A 22 15.05 16.86 -1.04
C GLY A 22 15.09 18.32 -1.51
N PHE A 23 15.94 19.14 -0.91
CA PHE A 23 16.11 20.54 -1.31
C PHE A 23 16.95 20.70 -2.58
N TRP A 24 18.00 19.89 -2.78
CA TRP A 24 18.89 20.01 -3.93
C TRP A 24 18.17 19.79 -5.26
N ILE A 25 17.25 18.85 -5.31
CA ILE A 25 16.54 18.46 -6.55
C ILE A 25 15.32 19.36 -6.84
N SER A 26 14.94 20.24 -5.93
CA SER A 26 13.68 21.00 -5.98
C SER A 26 13.51 21.96 -7.18
N LYS A 27 14.57 22.34 -7.89
CA LYS A 27 14.55 23.39 -8.93
C LYS A 27 13.65 23.09 -10.15
N LYS A 28 13.34 21.83 -10.44
CA LYS A 28 12.56 21.40 -11.63
C LYS A 28 11.06 21.35 -11.39
N ALA A 29 10.62 21.23 -10.16
CA ALA A 29 9.22 20.98 -9.82
C ALA A 29 8.29 22.18 -10.07
N GLY A 30 8.78 23.41 -9.88
CA GLY A 30 7.98 24.63 -9.93
C GLY A 30 7.53 25.09 -11.32
N GLN A 31 7.90 24.41 -12.41
CA GLN A 31 7.63 24.86 -13.77
C GLN A 31 6.17 24.66 -14.22
N SER A 32 5.53 23.58 -13.79
CA SER A 32 4.14 23.26 -14.10
C SER A 32 3.56 22.28 -13.08
N ILE A 33 2.22 22.23 -13.03
CA ILE A 33 1.50 21.24 -12.20
C ILE A 33 1.86 19.79 -12.59
N GLN A 34 2.07 19.54 -13.88
CA GLN A 34 2.47 18.23 -14.40
C GLN A 34 3.89 17.86 -13.96
N ASN A 35 4.83 18.81 -13.98
CA ASN A 35 6.17 18.59 -13.44
C ASN A 35 6.13 18.37 -11.93
N TYR A 36 5.28 19.10 -11.23
CA TYR A 36 5.16 19.03 -9.78
C TYR A 36 4.62 17.67 -9.30
N PHE A 37 3.53 17.18 -9.91
CA PHE A 37 2.88 15.93 -9.48
C PHE A 37 3.33 14.68 -10.22
N LEU A 38 3.75 14.79 -11.49
CA LEU A 38 4.08 13.63 -12.34
C LEU A 38 5.53 13.62 -12.86
N GLY A 39 6.37 14.56 -12.42
CA GLY A 39 7.73 14.64 -12.97
C GLY A 39 7.75 14.83 -14.50
N GLY A 40 6.72 15.49 -15.06
CA GLY A 40 6.58 15.74 -16.49
C GLY A 40 6.33 14.50 -17.35
N ASN A 41 5.91 13.38 -16.77
CA ASN A 41 5.73 12.05 -17.43
C ASN A 41 7.01 11.54 -18.12
N LYS A 42 8.20 11.88 -17.60
CA LYS A 42 9.52 11.54 -18.18
C LYS A 42 10.39 10.73 -17.21
N MET A 43 9.80 10.34 -16.07
CA MET A 43 10.53 9.57 -15.07
C MET A 43 10.79 8.15 -15.58
N LYS A 44 12.02 7.67 -15.37
CA LYS A 44 12.39 6.30 -15.75
C LYS A 44 11.71 5.29 -14.84
N TRP A 45 11.18 4.22 -15.42
CA TRP A 45 10.40 3.21 -14.73
C TRP A 45 11.10 2.58 -13.52
N TYR A 46 12.42 2.41 -13.57
CA TYR A 46 13.15 1.80 -12.47
C TYR A 46 13.30 2.74 -11.25
N TYR A 47 13.43 4.05 -11.44
CA TYR A 47 13.39 4.99 -10.31
C TYR A 47 11.99 5.04 -9.69
N LEU A 48 10.95 5.02 -10.51
CA LEU A 48 9.56 4.97 -10.04
C LEU A 48 9.24 3.64 -9.34
N GLY A 49 9.79 2.52 -9.81
CA GLY A 49 9.66 1.23 -9.15
C GLY A 49 10.32 1.20 -7.76
N LEU A 50 11.54 1.72 -7.65
CA LEU A 50 12.23 1.89 -6.36
C LEU A 50 11.44 2.82 -5.41
N SER A 51 10.98 3.95 -5.93
CA SER A 51 10.14 4.89 -5.21
C SER A 51 8.84 4.26 -4.73
N ASN A 52 8.14 3.50 -5.60
CA ASN A 52 6.89 2.85 -5.24
C ASN A 52 7.11 1.75 -4.18
N GLY A 53 8.17 0.94 -4.33
CA GLY A 53 8.56 -0.06 -3.34
C GLY A 53 8.90 0.56 -1.98
N SER A 54 9.62 1.69 -1.98
CA SER A 54 9.90 2.46 -0.77
C SER A 54 8.62 2.98 -0.10
N GLY A 55 7.72 3.59 -0.87
CA GLY A 55 6.46 4.14 -0.38
C GLY A 55 5.48 3.08 0.15
N MET A 56 5.64 1.82 -0.24
CA MET A 56 4.86 0.69 0.27
C MET A 56 5.48 0.00 1.48
N PHE A 57 6.67 0.42 1.90
CA PHE A 57 7.37 -0.14 3.05
C PHE A 57 6.93 0.57 4.33
N ASP A 58 5.82 0.13 4.91
CA ASP A 58 5.23 0.73 6.11
C ASP A 58 5.77 0.12 7.40
N VAL A 59 6.09 0.97 8.39
CA VAL A 59 6.63 0.56 9.70
C VAL A 59 5.61 -0.24 10.50
N SER A 60 4.38 0.27 10.60
CA SER A 60 3.33 -0.37 11.39
C SER A 60 2.90 -1.70 10.77
N GLY A 61 2.75 -1.74 9.44
CA GLY A 61 2.50 -2.99 8.72
C GLY A 61 3.66 -3.98 8.84
N THR A 62 4.89 -3.52 9.00
CA THR A 62 6.04 -4.38 9.28
C THR A 62 5.98 -4.95 10.70
N ALA A 63 5.68 -4.14 11.71
CA ALA A 63 5.48 -4.62 13.08
C ALA A 63 4.36 -5.67 13.15
N TRP A 64 3.22 -5.40 12.49
CA TRP A 64 2.13 -6.37 12.37
C TRP A 64 2.58 -7.67 11.69
N THR A 65 3.38 -7.59 10.61
CA THR A 65 3.87 -8.78 9.91
C THR A 65 4.83 -9.61 10.77
N VAL A 66 5.65 -8.97 11.62
CA VAL A 66 6.47 -9.65 12.63
C VAL A 66 5.60 -10.38 13.64
N THR A 67 4.55 -9.73 14.15
CA THR A 67 3.60 -10.34 15.09
C THR A 67 2.89 -11.55 14.50
N ILE A 68 2.36 -11.46 13.28
CA ILE A 68 1.68 -12.60 12.67
C ILE A 68 2.63 -13.74 12.32
N LEU A 69 3.89 -13.45 11.94
CA LEU A 69 4.90 -14.49 11.75
C LEU A 69 5.23 -15.19 13.07
N PHE A 70 5.36 -14.44 14.16
CA PHE A 70 5.56 -14.99 15.49
C PHE A 70 4.44 -15.96 15.85
N VAL A 71 3.18 -15.54 15.71
CA VAL A 71 1.98 -16.28 16.15
C VAL A 71 1.65 -17.45 15.23
N TYR A 72 1.66 -17.25 13.90
CA TYR A 72 1.14 -18.18 12.89
C TYR A 72 2.22 -18.88 12.05
N GLY A 73 3.49 -18.59 12.29
CA GLY A 73 4.57 -19.18 11.52
C GLY A 73 4.46 -18.90 10.01
N LEU A 74 4.82 -19.90 9.20
CA LEU A 74 4.75 -19.78 7.74
C LEU A 74 3.33 -19.59 7.21
N GLN A 75 2.29 -20.03 7.89
CA GLN A 75 0.90 -19.77 7.49
C GLN A 75 0.56 -18.28 7.50
N SER A 76 1.32 -17.46 8.25
CA SER A 76 1.15 -16.00 8.30
C SER A 76 1.25 -15.33 6.94
N VAL A 77 1.93 -15.91 5.96
CA VAL A 77 2.10 -15.33 4.62
C VAL A 77 0.77 -15.18 3.85
N TRP A 78 -0.27 -15.88 4.29
CA TRP A 78 -1.61 -15.79 3.71
C TRP A 78 -2.47 -14.69 4.33
N ILE A 79 -2.20 -14.29 5.58
CA ILE A 79 -2.99 -13.30 6.32
C ILE A 79 -2.95 -11.90 5.66
N PRO A 80 -1.84 -11.39 5.09
CA PRO A 80 -1.81 -10.11 4.38
C PRO A 80 -2.78 -10.00 3.19
N TRP A 81 -3.43 -11.09 2.75
CA TRP A 81 -4.48 -11.05 1.74
C TRP A 81 -5.74 -10.29 2.19
N LEU A 82 -5.83 -9.93 3.45
CA LEU A 82 -6.79 -8.94 3.95
C LEU A 82 -6.66 -7.59 3.25
N TRP A 83 -5.46 -7.28 2.77
CA TRP A 83 -5.14 -6.11 1.97
C TRP A 83 -5.03 -6.49 0.49
N PRO A 84 -5.08 -5.53 -0.43
CA PRO A 84 -4.91 -5.81 -1.86
C PRO A 84 -3.44 -6.08 -2.23
N VAL A 85 -2.80 -7.06 -1.57
CA VAL A 85 -1.35 -7.36 -1.75
C VAL A 85 -0.99 -7.82 -3.15
N TRP A 86 -1.96 -8.36 -3.91
CA TRP A 86 -1.78 -8.76 -5.30
C TRP A 86 -1.99 -7.62 -6.28
N ASN A 87 -2.34 -6.44 -5.80
CA ASN A 87 -2.63 -5.27 -6.65
C ASN A 87 -1.49 -5.02 -7.65
N GLN A 88 -0.22 -5.09 -7.20
CA GLN A 88 0.93 -4.88 -8.09
C GLN A 88 1.01 -5.92 -9.22
N ILE A 89 0.55 -7.14 -9.01
CA ILE A 89 0.48 -8.16 -10.06
C ILE A 89 -0.59 -7.80 -11.11
N PHE A 90 -1.79 -7.43 -10.68
CA PHE A 90 -2.85 -6.99 -11.60
C PHE A 90 -2.43 -5.71 -12.34
N VAL A 91 -1.83 -4.76 -11.64
CA VAL A 91 -1.29 -3.52 -12.24
C VAL A 91 -0.19 -3.85 -13.25
N MET A 92 0.76 -4.72 -12.90
CA MET A 92 1.84 -5.17 -13.78
C MET A 92 1.30 -5.80 -15.06
N VAL A 93 0.35 -6.73 -14.94
CA VAL A 93 -0.07 -7.55 -16.08
C VAL A 93 -0.87 -6.75 -17.10
N PHE A 94 -1.82 -5.90 -16.67
CA PHE A 94 -2.71 -5.18 -17.60
C PHE A 94 -3.13 -3.76 -17.15
N MET A 95 -3.35 -3.49 -15.86
CA MET A 95 -3.95 -2.22 -15.43
C MET A 95 -3.03 -1.03 -15.63
N ALA A 96 -1.72 -1.17 -15.45
CA ALA A 96 -0.76 -0.09 -15.67
C ALA A 96 -0.82 0.42 -17.11
N VAL A 97 -0.96 -0.49 -18.06
CA VAL A 97 -1.12 -0.17 -19.48
C VAL A 97 -2.41 0.61 -19.72
N TRP A 98 -3.53 0.15 -19.16
CA TRP A 98 -4.83 0.80 -19.30
C TRP A 98 -4.86 2.18 -18.64
N LEU A 99 -4.30 2.29 -17.43
CA LEU A 99 -4.19 3.56 -16.71
C LEU A 99 -3.32 4.56 -17.48
N ARG A 100 -2.13 4.15 -17.89
CA ARG A 100 -1.18 5.08 -18.53
C ARG A 100 -1.64 5.57 -19.89
N ARG A 101 -2.39 4.75 -20.65
CA ARG A 101 -2.99 5.13 -21.95
C ARG A 101 -4.02 6.24 -21.84
N SER A 102 -4.63 6.45 -20.69
CA SER A 102 -5.61 7.54 -20.52
C SER A 102 -4.96 8.94 -20.58
N GLY A 103 -3.66 9.05 -20.31
CA GLY A 103 -2.92 10.31 -20.38
C GLY A 103 -3.25 11.34 -19.30
N VAL A 104 -3.98 10.95 -18.26
CA VAL A 104 -4.48 11.82 -17.18
C VAL A 104 -3.49 11.99 -16.03
N MET A 105 -3.80 12.94 -15.13
CA MET A 105 -2.96 13.25 -13.97
C MET A 105 -3.40 12.53 -12.70
N THR A 106 -4.70 12.30 -12.53
CA THR A 106 -5.27 11.72 -11.30
C THR A 106 -6.25 10.59 -11.59
N GLY A 107 -6.53 9.78 -10.57
CA GLY A 107 -7.57 8.75 -10.67
C GLY A 107 -8.97 9.33 -10.84
N ALA A 108 -9.24 10.53 -10.34
CA ALA A 108 -10.52 11.20 -10.54
C ALA A 108 -10.68 11.70 -11.98
N GLU A 109 -9.62 12.25 -12.57
CA GLU A 109 -9.61 12.62 -13.98
C GLU A 109 -9.80 11.38 -14.88
N TRP A 110 -9.20 10.23 -14.51
CA TRP A 110 -9.42 8.97 -15.21
C TRP A 110 -10.90 8.55 -15.23
N ILE A 111 -11.63 8.76 -14.13
CA ILE A 111 -13.07 8.51 -14.05
C ILE A 111 -13.83 9.34 -15.09
N THR A 112 -13.39 10.57 -15.35
CA THR A 112 -13.99 11.43 -16.38
C THR A 112 -13.75 10.88 -17.78
N THR A 113 -12.57 10.33 -18.07
CA THR A 113 -12.32 9.70 -19.39
C THR A 113 -13.22 8.48 -19.62
N ARG A 114 -13.61 7.80 -18.54
CA ARG A 114 -14.46 6.59 -18.60
C ARG A 114 -15.95 6.88 -18.65
N PHE A 115 -16.43 7.87 -17.90
CA PHE A 115 -17.87 8.14 -17.71
C PHE A 115 -18.34 9.47 -18.29
N GLY A 116 -17.43 10.29 -18.82
CA GLY A 116 -17.78 11.60 -19.36
C GLY A 116 -17.93 12.69 -18.31
N SER A 117 -18.50 13.83 -18.72
CA SER A 117 -18.69 15.02 -17.89
C SER A 117 -20.17 15.37 -17.67
N ASP A 118 -21.08 14.46 -17.97
CA ASP A 118 -22.50 14.57 -17.62
C ASP A 118 -22.71 14.57 -16.10
N ARG A 119 -23.96 14.60 -15.63
CA ARG A 119 -24.25 14.59 -14.19
C ARG A 119 -23.73 13.33 -13.50
N GLY A 120 -23.85 12.16 -14.13
CA GLY A 120 -23.34 10.89 -13.60
C GLY A 120 -21.81 10.88 -13.53
N GLY A 121 -21.14 11.32 -14.60
CA GLY A 121 -19.70 11.46 -14.65
C GLY A 121 -19.16 12.44 -13.61
N ARG A 122 -19.84 13.58 -13.37
CA ARG A 122 -19.46 14.53 -12.32
C ARG A 122 -19.62 13.96 -10.91
N LEU A 123 -20.70 13.22 -10.63
CA LEU A 123 -20.91 12.57 -9.33
C LEU A 123 -19.82 11.54 -9.05
N SER A 124 -19.49 10.70 -10.04
CA SER A 124 -18.43 9.70 -9.89
C SER A 124 -17.04 10.33 -9.77
N HIS A 125 -16.76 11.43 -10.47
CA HIS A 125 -15.54 12.19 -10.29
C HIS A 125 -15.41 12.76 -8.86
N ILE A 126 -16.46 13.43 -8.36
CA ILE A 126 -16.46 14.05 -7.03
C ILE A 126 -16.28 12.98 -5.93
N ILE A 127 -16.98 11.85 -6.01
CA ILE A 127 -16.86 10.82 -4.96
C ILE A 127 -15.44 10.23 -4.90
N VAL A 128 -14.75 10.11 -6.04
CA VAL A 128 -13.34 9.67 -6.07
C VAL A 128 -12.42 10.73 -5.46
N VAL A 129 -12.65 12.00 -5.73
CA VAL A 129 -11.88 13.09 -5.09
C VAL A 129 -12.07 13.08 -3.57
N VAL A 130 -13.33 13.01 -3.11
CA VAL A 130 -13.66 12.93 -1.68
C VAL A 130 -13.01 11.71 -1.04
N PHE A 131 -13.13 10.55 -1.69
CA PHE A 131 -12.50 9.31 -1.23
C PHE A 131 -10.97 9.46 -1.12
N ALA A 132 -10.31 10.02 -2.14
CA ALA A 132 -8.85 10.19 -2.16
C ALA A 132 -8.37 11.14 -1.05
N VAL A 133 -9.08 12.25 -0.83
CA VAL A 133 -8.73 13.24 0.21
C VAL A 133 -8.95 12.68 1.61
N ILE A 134 -10.11 12.05 1.86
CA ILE A 134 -10.41 11.43 3.16
C ILE A 134 -9.43 10.30 3.45
N SER A 135 -9.11 9.45 2.46
CA SER A 135 -8.11 8.39 2.62
C SER A 135 -6.75 8.96 3.00
N ALA A 136 -6.31 10.04 2.32
CA ALA A 136 -5.04 10.67 2.63
C ALA A 136 -5.00 11.26 4.06
N ILE A 137 -6.06 11.92 4.50
CA ILE A 137 -6.20 12.44 5.87
C ILE A 137 -6.12 11.27 6.88
N GLY A 138 -6.84 10.19 6.62
CA GLY A 138 -6.81 8.99 7.49
C GLY A 138 -5.43 8.36 7.58
N PHE A 139 -4.72 8.22 6.45
CA PHE A 139 -3.35 7.71 6.46
C PHE A 139 -2.36 8.65 7.14
N ILE A 140 -2.50 9.97 6.97
CA ILE A 140 -1.66 10.94 7.69
C ILE A 140 -1.90 10.86 9.20
N ALA A 141 -3.15 10.72 9.65
CA ALA A 141 -3.47 10.49 11.05
C ALA A 141 -2.86 9.18 11.57
N TYR A 142 -2.98 8.09 10.81
CA TYR A 142 -2.34 6.81 11.12
C TYR A 142 -0.83 6.93 11.24
N PHE A 143 -0.17 7.66 10.34
CA PHE A 143 1.26 7.92 10.41
C PHE A 143 1.64 8.78 11.61
N PHE A 144 0.84 9.80 11.93
CA PHE A 144 1.06 10.66 13.08
C PHE A 144 1.05 9.87 14.41
N VAL A 145 0.03 9.06 14.62
CA VAL A 145 -0.08 8.22 15.83
C VAL A 145 1.00 7.14 15.84
N GLY A 146 1.23 6.48 14.70
CA GLY A 146 2.17 5.36 14.60
C GLY A 146 3.61 5.79 14.84
N ILE A 147 4.06 6.87 14.19
CA ILE A 147 5.44 7.33 14.35
C ILE A 147 5.68 7.94 15.73
N GLY A 148 4.68 8.61 16.29
CA GLY A 148 4.78 9.17 17.63
C GLY A 148 5.07 8.10 18.66
N LYS A 149 4.25 7.06 18.71
CA LYS A 149 4.44 5.90 19.61
C LYS A 149 5.77 5.19 19.38
N PHE A 150 6.20 5.06 18.13
CA PHE A 150 7.45 4.42 17.78
C PHE A 150 8.66 5.24 18.27
N VAL A 151 8.69 6.53 17.98
CA VAL A 151 9.86 7.39 18.23
C VAL A 151 10.09 7.63 19.73
N VAL A 152 9.04 7.69 20.55
CA VAL A 152 9.17 7.80 22.02
C VAL A 152 9.88 6.59 22.64
N THR A 153 9.75 5.41 22.03
CA THR A 153 10.49 4.23 22.51
C THR A 153 12.00 4.30 22.19
N ILE A 154 12.39 5.22 21.32
CA ILE A 154 13.74 5.36 20.79
C ILE A 154 14.48 6.52 21.45
N PHE A 155 13.89 7.72 21.46
CA PHE A 155 14.54 8.93 21.95
C PHE A 155 14.22 9.19 23.41
N PRO A 156 15.26 9.41 24.25
CA PRO A 156 15.09 9.56 25.70
C PRO A 156 14.70 10.99 26.12
N TRP A 157 14.58 11.93 25.18
CA TRP A 157 14.33 13.33 25.52
C TRP A 157 12.86 13.58 25.78
N ASP A 158 12.56 14.25 26.86
CA ASP A 158 11.21 14.74 27.14
C ASP A 158 11.01 16.10 26.47
N LEU A 159 10.20 16.13 25.43
CA LEU A 159 9.82 17.34 24.69
C LEU A 159 8.37 17.74 24.99
N SER A 160 7.72 17.10 25.98
CA SER A 160 6.34 17.40 26.34
C SER A 160 6.20 18.83 26.87
N PHE A 161 5.11 19.49 26.53
CA PHE A 161 4.79 20.83 27.04
C PHE A 161 3.27 21.04 27.11
N SER A 162 2.84 22.01 27.92
CA SER A 162 1.44 22.39 28.02
C SER A 162 1.22 23.82 27.52
N LEU A 163 0.20 24.00 26.69
CA LEU A 163 -0.17 25.31 26.14
C LEU A 163 -1.70 25.46 26.18
N GLY A 164 -2.20 26.53 26.80
CA GLY A 164 -3.63 26.82 26.83
C GLY A 164 -4.50 25.74 27.49
N GLY A 165 -3.98 24.99 28.46
CA GLY A 165 -4.69 23.89 29.12
C GLY A 165 -4.66 22.55 28.36
N VAL A 166 -4.02 22.50 27.19
CA VAL A 166 -3.80 21.26 26.42
C VAL A 166 -2.37 20.79 26.63
N THR A 167 -2.19 19.54 27.00
CA THR A 167 -0.86 18.92 27.17
C THR A 167 -0.48 18.20 25.88
N PHE A 168 0.63 18.62 25.29
CA PHE A 168 1.26 17.98 24.14
C PHE A 168 2.28 16.97 24.67
N ILE A 169 1.92 15.69 24.61
CA ILE A 169 2.79 14.59 25.03
C ILE A 169 3.92 14.37 24.03
N ASN A 170 5.00 13.74 24.45
CA ASN A 170 6.18 13.45 23.64
C ASN A 170 5.85 12.86 22.27
N GLU A 171 4.93 11.89 22.21
CA GLU A 171 4.50 11.24 20.98
C GLU A 171 4.04 12.24 19.92
N TYR A 172 3.21 13.21 20.33
CA TYR A 172 2.68 14.24 19.42
C TYR A 172 3.75 15.23 18.97
N VAL A 173 4.67 15.58 19.86
CA VAL A 173 5.74 16.54 19.54
C VAL A 173 6.71 15.93 18.53
N TYR A 174 7.20 14.72 18.78
CA TYR A 174 8.09 14.01 17.86
C TYR A 174 7.43 13.77 16.51
N ALA A 175 6.19 13.29 16.49
CA ALA A 175 5.45 13.07 15.25
C ALA A 175 5.33 14.37 14.46
N THR A 176 4.92 15.47 15.11
CA THR A 176 4.77 16.79 14.46
C THR A 176 6.08 17.26 13.85
N ILE A 177 7.21 17.11 14.53
CA ILE A 177 8.54 17.49 14.02
C ILE A 177 8.87 16.70 12.75
N LEU A 178 8.74 15.37 12.79
CA LEU A 178 9.07 14.50 11.65
C LEU A 178 8.16 14.74 10.45
N LEU A 179 6.85 14.86 10.67
CA LEU A 179 5.91 15.18 9.61
C LEU A 179 6.20 16.56 8.99
N SER A 180 6.52 17.57 9.82
CA SER A 180 6.84 18.91 9.36
C SER A 180 8.10 18.94 8.51
N VAL A 181 9.18 18.30 8.96
CA VAL A 181 10.46 18.20 8.21
C VAL A 181 10.23 17.53 6.85
N THR A 182 9.51 16.40 6.85
CA THR A 182 9.20 15.68 5.61
C THR A 182 8.36 16.53 4.67
N THR A 183 7.32 17.19 5.18
CA THR A 183 6.44 18.05 4.41
C THR A 183 7.20 19.20 3.74
N LEU A 184 8.16 19.82 4.43
CA LEU A 184 8.94 20.95 3.91
C LEU A 184 9.72 20.62 2.63
N TYR A 185 10.42 19.48 2.59
CA TYR A 185 11.16 19.12 1.38
C TYR A 185 10.25 18.60 0.25
N VAL A 186 9.13 17.92 0.59
CA VAL A 186 8.15 17.46 -0.40
C VAL A 186 7.50 18.62 -1.11
N ILE A 187 7.05 19.64 -0.36
CA ILE A 187 6.43 20.85 -0.93
C ILE A 187 7.37 21.55 -1.93
N ARG A 188 8.65 21.68 -1.59
CA ARG A 188 9.64 22.35 -2.45
C ARG A 188 9.93 21.59 -3.73
N GLY A 189 10.07 20.28 -3.66
CA GLY A 189 10.59 19.47 -4.74
C GLY A 189 9.57 18.64 -5.52
N GLY A 190 8.32 18.53 -5.03
CA GLY A 190 7.28 17.73 -5.67
C GLY A 190 7.75 16.32 -5.98
N MET A 191 7.28 15.74 -7.08
CA MET A 191 7.59 14.36 -7.51
C MET A 191 9.09 14.09 -7.66
N TYR A 192 9.87 15.06 -8.14
CA TYR A 192 11.31 14.86 -8.30
C TYR A 192 12.04 14.66 -6.97
N SER A 193 11.69 15.45 -5.96
CA SER A 193 12.25 15.34 -4.62
C SER A 193 11.80 14.04 -3.96
N VAL A 194 10.52 13.72 -4.06
CA VAL A 194 9.95 12.48 -3.50
C VAL A 194 10.66 11.26 -4.07
N VAL A 195 10.75 11.11 -5.38
CA VAL A 195 11.41 9.94 -6.01
C VAL A 195 12.88 9.84 -5.62
N ALA A 196 13.60 10.96 -5.59
CA ALA A 196 15.02 10.93 -5.26
C ALA A 196 15.28 10.56 -3.80
N THR A 197 14.51 11.12 -2.86
CA THR A 197 14.63 10.75 -1.44
C THR A 197 14.18 9.32 -1.21
N GLU A 198 13.09 8.88 -1.83
CA GLU A 198 12.58 7.51 -1.68
C GLU A 198 13.55 6.44 -2.21
N VAL A 199 14.26 6.72 -3.30
CA VAL A 199 15.31 5.81 -3.80
C VAL A 199 16.45 5.66 -2.78
N MET A 200 16.92 6.77 -2.21
CA MET A 200 17.95 6.73 -1.16
C MET A 200 17.42 6.03 0.11
N GLN A 201 16.22 6.37 0.53
CA GLN A 201 15.53 5.76 1.67
C GLN A 201 15.39 4.24 1.50
N PHE A 202 15.01 3.80 0.30
CA PHE A 202 14.92 2.39 -0.02
C PHE A 202 16.27 1.65 0.13
N LEU A 203 17.36 2.25 -0.32
CA LEU A 203 18.69 1.65 -0.16
C LEU A 203 19.09 1.50 1.31
N VAL A 204 18.81 2.51 2.14
CA VAL A 204 19.05 2.42 3.60
C VAL A 204 18.22 1.30 4.22
N MET A 205 16.93 1.19 3.85
CA MET A 205 16.05 0.11 4.32
C MET A 205 16.57 -1.27 3.92
N VAL A 206 17.00 -1.46 2.67
CA VAL A 206 17.51 -2.76 2.19
C VAL A 206 18.74 -3.18 3.00
N VAL A 207 19.69 -2.26 3.22
CA VAL A 207 20.90 -2.55 4.02
C VAL A 207 20.52 -2.94 5.45
N ALA A 208 19.60 -2.19 6.07
CA ALA A 208 19.11 -2.50 7.41
C ALA A 208 18.43 -3.89 7.48
N CYS A 209 17.56 -4.21 6.51
CA CYS A 209 16.86 -5.50 6.45
C CYS A 209 17.82 -6.68 6.35
N VAL A 210 18.81 -6.59 5.45
CA VAL A 210 19.81 -7.65 5.26
C VAL A 210 20.68 -7.81 6.52
N ALA A 211 21.12 -6.68 7.11
CA ALA A 211 21.96 -6.71 8.30
C ALA A 211 21.22 -7.32 9.51
N VAL A 212 19.93 -7.01 9.70
CA VAL A 212 19.10 -7.62 10.76
C VAL A 212 18.91 -9.11 10.52
N ALA A 213 18.61 -9.53 9.29
CA ALA A 213 18.48 -10.95 8.96
C ALA A 213 19.77 -11.72 9.21
N TRP A 214 20.90 -11.14 8.78
CA TRP A 214 22.22 -11.73 9.05
C TRP A 214 22.49 -11.88 10.55
N PHE A 215 22.24 -10.81 11.33
CA PHE A 215 22.41 -10.84 12.78
C PHE A 215 21.51 -11.90 13.43
N ALA A 216 20.26 -12.00 13.02
CA ALA A 216 19.34 -12.99 13.54
C ALA A 216 19.82 -14.44 13.24
N MET A 217 20.31 -14.68 12.02
CA MET A 217 20.89 -15.98 11.65
C MET A 217 22.16 -16.30 12.44
N ASP A 218 22.97 -15.31 12.84
CA ASP A 218 24.13 -15.53 13.69
C ASP A 218 23.75 -15.90 15.13
N LYS A 219 22.68 -15.28 15.68
CA LYS A 219 22.28 -15.42 17.09
C LYS A 219 21.32 -16.56 17.37
N VAL A 220 20.54 -17.01 16.37
CA VAL A 220 19.54 -18.07 16.53
C VAL A 220 19.97 -19.31 15.77
N THR A 221 20.09 -20.44 16.50
CA THR A 221 20.32 -21.74 15.87
C THR A 221 18.97 -22.41 15.50
N PRO A 222 18.96 -23.34 14.53
CA PRO A 222 17.75 -24.11 14.20
C PRO A 222 17.17 -24.83 15.42
N GLU A 223 18.01 -25.42 16.28
CA GLU A 223 17.58 -26.15 17.46
C GLU A 223 16.90 -25.23 18.50
N GLN A 224 17.40 -24.00 18.66
CA GLN A 224 16.77 -23.01 19.54
C GLN A 224 15.40 -22.60 19.00
N LEU A 225 15.29 -22.43 17.68
CA LEU A 225 14.02 -22.10 17.06
C LEU A 225 13.02 -23.26 17.15
N ASP A 226 13.46 -24.50 16.85
CA ASP A 226 12.62 -25.71 16.97
C ASP A 226 12.08 -25.88 18.41
N ALA A 227 12.85 -25.55 19.42
CA ALA A 227 12.42 -25.59 20.82
C ALA A 227 11.47 -24.42 21.21
N ALA A 228 11.45 -23.34 20.46
CA ALA A 228 10.65 -22.15 20.75
C ALA A 228 9.29 -22.12 20.03
N VAL A 229 9.04 -23.01 19.08
CA VAL A 229 7.83 -23.01 18.26
C VAL A 229 7.07 -24.33 18.36
N PRO A 230 5.73 -24.31 18.23
CA PRO A 230 4.92 -25.54 18.25
C PRO A 230 5.00 -26.30 16.93
N GLU A 231 4.55 -27.55 16.97
CA GLU A 231 4.32 -28.36 15.78
C GLU A 231 3.33 -27.64 14.84
N GLY A 232 3.61 -27.65 13.54
CA GLY A 232 2.81 -26.95 12.52
C GLY A 232 3.23 -25.50 12.26
N TRP A 233 4.11 -24.88 13.07
CA TRP A 233 4.59 -23.52 12.84
C TRP A 233 5.33 -23.36 11.50
N TYR A 234 5.99 -24.39 11.03
CA TYR A 234 6.66 -24.45 9.72
C TYR A 234 5.71 -24.82 8.58
N GLY A 235 4.44 -25.08 8.85
CA GLY A 235 3.43 -25.41 7.84
C GLY A 235 3.14 -24.22 6.93
N PHE A 236 3.26 -24.42 5.61
CA PHE A 236 2.97 -23.34 4.64
C PHE A 236 1.48 -23.22 4.32
N TRP A 237 0.79 -24.38 4.17
CA TRP A 237 -0.62 -24.37 3.78
C TRP A 237 -1.53 -24.08 4.95
N PRO A 238 -2.56 -23.24 4.75
CA PRO A 238 -3.59 -23.04 5.76
C PRO A 238 -4.31 -24.34 6.05
N THR A 239 -4.50 -24.66 7.32
CA THR A 239 -5.22 -25.84 7.80
C THR A 239 -6.70 -25.54 8.04
N TRP A 240 -7.53 -26.62 8.08
CA TRP A 240 -8.98 -26.49 8.32
C TRP A 240 -9.32 -26.09 9.75
N ASP A 241 -8.46 -26.43 10.69
CA ASP A 241 -8.44 -25.99 12.08
C ASP A 241 -7.27 -25.02 12.30
N LYS A 242 -7.06 -24.55 13.51
CA LYS A 242 -5.96 -23.64 13.84
C LYS A 242 -4.59 -24.20 13.39
N GLY A 243 -4.44 -25.55 13.36
CA GLY A 243 -3.20 -26.24 12.97
C GLY A 243 -1.98 -25.94 13.82
N ILE A 244 -2.04 -24.96 14.70
CA ILE A 244 -0.96 -24.47 15.55
C ILE A 244 -1.47 -24.37 16.97
N ASP A 245 -0.94 -25.20 17.86
CA ASP A 245 -1.25 -25.21 19.28
C ASP A 245 -0.01 -24.84 20.12
N TRP A 246 -0.09 -23.74 20.82
CA TRP A 246 0.99 -23.22 21.65
C TRP A 246 0.93 -23.73 23.10
N THR A 247 0.03 -24.69 23.42
CA THR A 247 -0.12 -25.26 24.75
C THR A 247 1.19 -25.83 25.26
N GLY A 248 1.61 -25.40 26.44
CA GLY A 248 2.87 -25.82 27.07
C GLY A 248 4.12 -25.05 26.58
N ILE A 249 4.05 -24.36 25.42
CA ILE A 249 5.11 -23.49 24.92
C ILE A 249 4.83 -22.05 25.30
N PHE A 250 3.67 -21.51 24.92
CA PHE A 250 3.26 -20.15 25.22
C PHE A 250 1.73 -19.99 25.11
N ASP A 251 1.00 -20.41 26.13
CA ASP A 251 -0.48 -20.56 26.10
C ASP A 251 -1.23 -19.28 25.70
N ALA A 252 -0.74 -18.09 26.09
CA ALA A 252 -1.34 -16.81 25.75
C ALA A 252 -1.38 -16.53 24.21
N VAL A 253 -0.57 -17.22 23.43
CA VAL A 253 -0.66 -17.12 21.96
C VAL A 253 -1.93 -17.78 21.44
N ASN A 254 -2.44 -18.84 22.10
CA ASN A 254 -3.72 -19.45 21.76
C ASN A 254 -4.89 -18.45 21.95
N ASP A 255 -4.83 -17.64 23.02
CA ASP A 255 -5.82 -16.58 23.25
C ASP A 255 -5.77 -15.52 22.16
N LYS A 256 -4.55 -15.14 21.73
CA LYS A 256 -4.34 -14.23 20.58
C LYS A 256 -4.93 -14.80 19.30
N ILE A 257 -4.68 -16.08 18.98
CA ILE A 257 -5.24 -16.75 17.80
C ILE A 257 -6.78 -16.75 17.86
N ALA A 258 -7.35 -17.00 19.02
CA ALA A 258 -8.80 -16.98 19.20
C ALA A 258 -9.40 -15.57 19.01
N SER A 259 -8.74 -14.55 19.55
CA SER A 259 -9.18 -13.15 19.42
C SER A 259 -9.05 -12.58 18.02
N ASP A 260 -8.05 -13.02 17.24
CA ASP A 260 -7.84 -12.56 15.85
C ASP A 260 -8.91 -13.09 14.87
N GLY A 261 -9.62 -14.17 15.23
CA GLY A 261 -10.65 -14.77 14.39
C GLY A 261 -10.13 -15.51 13.15
N TYR A 262 -8.84 -15.78 13.06
CA TYR A 262 -8.21 -16.46 11.91
C TYR A 262 -8.14 -17.98 12.07
N GLY A 263 -8.67 -18.51 13.15
CA GLY A 263 -8.67 -19.96 13.41
C GLY A 263 -9.64 -20.77 12.57
N MET A 264 -10.49 -20.12 11.74
CA MET A 264 -11.52 -20.79 10.94
C MET A 264 -11.15 -20.80 9.45
N LEU A 265 -11.31 -21.95 8.81
CA LEU A 265 -11.11 -22.10 7.37
C LEU A 265 -11.96 -21.12 6.55
N GLY A 266 -13.21 -20.89 6.93
CA GLY A 266 -14.08 -19.93 6.25
C GLY A 266 -13.47 -18.55 6.14
N ALA A 267 -12.78 -18.08 7.18
CA ALA A 267 -12.07 -16.80 7.15
C ALA A 267 -10.93 -16.81 6.14
N LEU A 268 -10.13 -17.88 6.08
CA LEU A 268 -9.02 -17.98 5.13
C LEU A 268 -9.49 -18.04 3.68
N VAL A 269 -10.55 -18.77 3.39
CA VAL A 269 -11.17 -18.79 2.05
C VAL A 269 -11.70 -17.42 1.68
N MET A 270 -12.39 -16.73 2.61
CA MET A 270 -12.88 -15.37 2.39
C MET A 270 -11.73 -14.37 2.17
N MET A 271 -10.65 -14.48 2.94
CA MET A 271 -9.46 -13.65 2.74
C MET A 271 -8.88 -13.85 1.34
N MET A 272 -8.70 -15.10 0.90
CA MET A 272 -8.08 -15.41 -0.36
C MET A 272 -8.93 -15.02 -1.57
N PHE A 273 -10.19 -15.40 -1.59
CA PHE A 273 -11.01 -15.27 -2.79
C PHE A 273 -11.81 -13.96 -2.84
N PHE A 274 -12.40 -13.53 -1.75
CA PHE A 274 -13.23 -12.33 -1.79
C PHE A 274 -12.41 -11.06 -1.59
N LYS A 275 -11.69 -10.95 -0.49
CA LYS A 275 -11.05 -9.68 -0.16
C LYS A 275 -9.75 -9.48 -0.92
N GLY A 276 -8.85 -10.45 -0.91
CA GLY A 276 -7.53 -10.34 -1.55
C GLY A 276 -7.60 -10.18 -3.06
N ILE A 277 -8.27 -11.12 -3.74
CA ILE A 277 -8.32 -11.14 -5.20
C ILE A 277 -9.24 -10.04 -5.74
N PHE A 278 -10.45 -9.88 -5.21
CA PHE A 278 -11.36 -8.85 -5.70
C PHE A 278 -10.87 -7.43 -5.41
N SER A 279 -10.27 -7.19 -4.25
CA SER A 279 -9.64 -5.90 -3.95
C SER A 279 -8.49 -5.60 -4.92
N SER A 280 -7.69 -6.61 -5.28
CA SER A 280 -6.62 -6.46 -6.26
C SER A 280 -7.15 -6.23 -7.68
N LEU A 281 -8.26 -6.89 -8.06
CA LEU A 281 -8.95 -6.68 -9.34
C LEU A 281 -9.61 -5.30 -9.44
N ALA A 282 -9.95 -4.66 -8.33
CA ALA A 282 -10.44 -3.28 -8.32
C ALA A 282 -9.38 -2.28 -8.82
N GLY A 283 -8.12 -2.65 -8.73
CA GLY A 283 -6.98 -1.84 -9.15
C GLY A 283 -6.46 -0.92 -8.05
N PRO A 284 -5.46 -0.08 -8.38
CA PRO A 284 -4.84 0.80 -7.41
C PRO A 284 -5.84 1.83 -6.88
N VAL A 285 -5.71 2.12 -5.59
CA VAL A 285 -6.51 3.16 -4.94
C VAL A 285 -6.07 4.54 -5.45
N PRO A 286 -6.99 5.51 -5.59
CA PRO A 286 -6.65 6.89 -5.91
C PRO A 286 -5.66 7.47 -4.90
N GLY A 287 -4.40 7.57 -5.28
CA GLY A 287 -3.31 8.01 -4.41
C GLY A 287 -1.94 7.89 -5.08
N TYR A 288 -0.90 7.71 -4.29
CA TYR A 288 0.49 7.74 -4.77
C TYR A 288 0.84 6.59 -5.73
N ASP A 289 0.30 5.40 -5.54
CA ASP A 289 0.55 4.23 -6.41
C ASP A 289 0.06 4.51 -7.84
N MET A 290 -1.18 4.99 -7.97
CA MET A 290 -1.74 5.40 -9.26
C MET A 290 -0.96 6.58 -9.87
N GLN A 291 -0.50 7.52 -9.05
CA GLN A 291 0.31 8.66 -9.48
C GLN A 291 1.63 8.21 -10.12
N ARG A 292 2.29 7.18 -9.57
CA ARG A 292 3.53 6.65 -10.16
C ARG A 292 3.30 5.99 -11.51
N VAL A 293 2.18 5.28 -11.68
CA VAL A 293 1.76 4.74 -12.98
C VAL A 293 1.62 5.86 -14.01
N PHE A 294 0.93 6.95 -13.65
CA PHE A 294 0.77 8.11 -14.55
C PHE A 294 2.08 8.85 -14.84
N SER A 295 3.05 8.81 -13.93
CA SER A 295 4.36 9.46 -14.08
C SER A 295 5.29 8.75 -15.06
N CYS A 296 5.03 7.48 -15.40
CA CYS A 296 5.84 6.72 -16.35
C CYS A 296 5.77 7.33 -17.76
N ALA A 297 6.84 7.20 -18.53
CA ALA A 297 6.92 7.73 -19.88
C ALA A 297 5.98 6.98 -20.82
N THR A 298 5.96 5.64 -20.77
CA THR A 298 5.16 4.78 -21.64
C THR A 298 4.30 3.79 -20.84
N PRO A 299 3.24 3.23 -21.45
CA PRO A 299 2.47 2.14 -20.86
C PRO A 299 3.32 0.91 -20.48
N ARG A 300 4.29 0.57 -21.33
CA ARG A 300 5.25 -0.51 -21.08
C ARG A 300 6.11 -0.24 -19.87
N ASP A 301 6.57 1.01 -19.69
CA ASP A 301 7.33 1.42 -18.53
C ASP A 301 6.50 1.34 -17.24
N ALA A 302 5.21 1.69 -17.30
CA ALA A 302 4.31 1.57 -16.17
C ALA A 302 4.12 0.11 -15.72
N ALA A 303 3.99 -0.82 -16.66
CA ALA A 303 3.91 -2.25 -16.37
C ALA A 303 5.23 -2.78 -15.76
N LYS A 304 6.39 -2.41 -16.32
CA LYS A 304 7.70 -2.77 -15.78
C LYS A 304 7.94 -2.21 -14.38
N MET A 305 7.52 -0.96 -14.14
CA MET A 305 7.60 -0.32 -12.83
C MET A 305 6.88 -1.15 -11.77
N SER A 306 5.64 -1.58 -12.03
CA SER A 306 4.85 -2.39 -11.09
C SER A 306 5.47 -3.76 -10.83
N GLY A 307 6.02 -4.42 -11.86
CA GLY A 307 6.76 -5.68 -11.70
C GLY A 307 8.02 -5.51 -10.85
N LEU A 308 8.78 -4.44 -11.09
CA LEU A 308 9.95 -4.12 -10.29
C LEU A 308 9.58 -3.83 -8.83
N THR A 309 8.47 -3.12 -8.58
CA THR A 309 8.00 -2.83 -7.23
C THR A 309 7.85 -4.12 -6.40
N SER A 310 7.19 -5.15 -6.93
CA SER A 310 7.06 -6.45 -6.24
C SER A 310 8.41 -7.11 -6.02
N LEU A 311 9.28 -7.13 -7.05
CA LEU A 311 10.58 -7.78 -6.99
C LEU A 311 11.48 -7.21 -5.89
N ILE A 312 11.44 -5.91 -5.67
CA ILE A 312 12.35 -5.23 -4.74
C ILE A 312 11.77 -5.05 -3.33
N LEU A 313 10.45 -4.96 -3.19
CA LEU A 313 9.78 -4.72 -1.91
C LEU A 313 9.81 -5.94 -0.99
N TYR A 314 9.40 -7.09 -1.52
CA TYR A 314 9.13 -8.26 -0.67
C TYR A 314 10.40 -8.91 -0.09
N PRO A 315 11.48 -9.18 -0.84
CA PRO A 315 12.62 -9.88 -0.29
C PRO A 315 13.28 -9.17 0.91
N PRO A 316 13.66 -7.88 0.85
CA PRO A 316 14.26 -7.24 2.00
C PRO A 316 13.29 -7.10 3.17
N ARG A 317 12.00 -6.80 2.91
CA ARG A 317 11.00 -6.69 3.96
C ARG A 317 10.85 -8.01 4.73
N TYR A 318 10.73 -9.14 4.04
CA TYR A 318 10.55 -10.44 4.68
C TYR A 318 11.85 -11.02 5.27
N LEU A 319 13.04 -10.59 4.80
CA LEU A 319 14.29 -10.84 5.53
C LEU A 319 14.25 -10.19 6.92
N MET A 320 13.86 -8.92 7.00
CA MET A 320 13.76 -8.22 8.29
C MET A 320 12.65 -8.81 9.17
N VAL A 321 11.47 -9.08 8.60
CA VAL A 321 10.35 -9.68 9.34
C VAL A 321 10.73 -11.04 9.93
N ALA A 322 11.37 -11.90 9.15
CA ALA A 322 11.85 -13.19 9.62
C ALA A 322 12.95 -13.05 10.67
N GLY A 323 13.92 -12.16 10.44
CA GLY A 323 15.00 -11.89 11.39
C GLY A 323 14.47 -11.43 12.76
N LEU A 324 13.58 -10.43 12.76
CA LEU A 324 12.97 -9.92 14.00
C LEU A 324 12.03 -10.95 14.64
N GLY A 325 11.30 -11.71 13.81
CA GLY A 325 10.40 -12.77 14.29
C GLY A 325 11.14 -13.88 15.03
N VAL A 326 12.24 -14.42 14.47
CA VAL A 326 13.01 -15.48 15.13
C VAL A 326 13.74 -15.00 16.37
N LEU A 327 14.26 -13.75 16.37
CA LEU A 327 14.81 -13.13 17.59
C LEU A 327 13.74 -13.00 18.67
N GLY A 328 12.53 -12.58 18.28
CA GLY A 328 11.38 -12.49 19.18
C GLY A 328 11.01 -13.83 19.80
N LEU A 329 10.88 -14.88 18.97
CA LEU A 329 10.53 -16.23 19.42
C LEU A 329 11.50 -16.79 20.45
N VAL A 330 12.80 -16.67 20.19
CA VAL A 330 13.81 -17.28 21.07
C VAL A 330 14.09 -16.44 22.32
N PHE A 331 14.16 -15.11 22.19
CA PHE A 331 14.65 -14.26 23.29
C PHE A 331 13.56 -13.41 23.97
N VAL A 332 12.46 -13.09 23.30
CA VAL A 332 11.37 -12.26 23.89
C VAL A 332 10.35 -13.13 24.61
N THR A 333 10.05 -14.33 24.10
CA THR A 333 9.08 -15.25 24.71
C THR A 333 9.32 -15.49 26.21
N PRO A 334 10.55 -15.79 26.68
CA PRO A 334 10.80 -15.95 28.12
C PRO A 334 10.47 -14.68 28.94
N VAL A 335 10.72 -13.51 28.39
CA VAL A 335 10.46 -12.21 29.05
C VAL A 335 8.97 -11.93 29.12
N LEU A 336 8.23 -12.20 28.03
CA LEU A 336 6.78 -12.03 28.00
C LEU A 336 6.08 -12.98 28.99
N LYS A 337 6.57 -14.21 29.11
CA LYS A 337 6.05 -15.19 30.09
C LYS A 337 6.27 -14.74 31.53
N ALA A 338 7.43 -14.14 31.85
CA ALA A 338 7.77 -13.69 33.19
C ALA A 338 6.99 -12.42 33.61
N GLY A 339 6.47 -11.66 32.68
CA GLY A 339 5.84 -10.36 32.96
C GLY A 339 4.44 -10.39 33.57
N GLY A 340 3.74 -11.51 33.55
CA GLY A 340 2.43 -11.77 34.17
C GLY A 340 1.38 -10.70 33.88
N GLY A 341 0.53 -10.87 32.86
CA GLY A 341 -0.53 -9.93 32.48
C GLY A 341 -0.93 -10.09 31.03
N GLU A 342 -1.77 -9.19 30.52
CA GLU A 342 -2.13 -9.14 29.11
C GLU A 342 -0.89 -8.87 28.25
N ILE A 343 -0.64 -9.77 27.28
CA ILE A 343 0.57 -9.75 26.47
C ILE A 343 0.36 -8.88 25.24
N ASP A 344 1.12 -7.81 25.17
CA ASP A 344 1.18 -6.93 24.01
C ASP A 344 2.25 -7.41 23.01
N PHE A 345 1.84 -8.14 22.01
CA PHE A 345 2.72 -8.65 20.95
C PHE A 345 3.32 -7.54 20.06
N GLU A 346 2.76 -6.34 20.05
CA GLU A 346 3.34 -5.20 19.31
C GLU A 346 4.66 -4.73 19.93
N LYS A 347 4.93 -5.08 21.19
CA LYS A 347 6.20 -4.78 21.88
C LYS A 347 7.37 -5.67 21.46
N ILE A 348 7.15 -6.73 20.69
CA ILE A 348 8.23 -7.63 20.22
C ILE A 348 9.26 -6.83 19.43
N LEU A 349 8.83 -6.05 18.43
CA LEU A 349 9.74 -5.26 17.61
C LEU A 349 10.56 -4.23 18.41
N PRO A 350 9.95 -3.33 19.22
CA PRO A 350 10.71 -2.40 20.05
C PRO A 350 11.64 -3.09 21.06
N TRP A 351 11.21 -4.22 21.62
CA TRP A 351 12.02 -4.94 22.59
C TRP A 351 13.30 -5.52 21.95
N VAL A 352 13.18 -6.17 20.80
CA VAL A 352 14.32 -6.71 20.04
C VAL A 352 15.30 -5.59 19.67
N ILE A 353 14.79 -4.46 19.19
CA ILE A 353 15.61 -3.29 18.83
C ILE A 353 16.43 -2.81 20.04
N ASN A 354 15.79 -2.68 21.19
CA ASN A 354 16.41 -2.06 22.37
C ASN A 354 17.36 -3.00 23.13
N HIS A 355 17.13 -4.32 23.10
CA HIS A 355 17.85 -5.25 23.96
C HIS A 355 18.80 -6.19 23.21
N MET A 356 18.52 -6.48 21.93
CA MET A 356 19.29 -7.48 21.18
C MET A 356 20.29 -6.86 20.20
N LEU A 357 19.93 -5.75 19.56
CA LEU A 357 20.76 -5.20 18.49
C LEU A 357 21.97 -4.43 19.04
N PRO A 358 23.20 -4.71 18.54
CA PRO A 358 24.38 -3.95 18.90
C PRO A 358 24.33 -2.51 18.38
N ALA A 359 25.12 -1.65 19.01
CA ALA A 359 25.31 -0.28 18.52
C ALA A 359 25.76 -0.27 17.06
N GLY A 360 25.28 0.68 16.29
CA GLY A 360 25.45 0.76 14.83
C GLY A 360 24.39 0.00 14.07
N LEU A 361 24.14 -1.28 14.35
CA LEU A 361 23.04 -2.02 13.72
C LEU A 361 21.67 -1.50 14.20
N ARG A 362 21.55 -1.17 15.49
CA ARG A 362 20.38 -0.52 16.05
C ARG A 362 20.11 0.82 15.37
N GLY A 363 21.11 1.69 15.28
CA GLY A 363 21.00 2.97 14.57
C GLY A 363 20.63 2.82 13.10
N LEU A 364 21.21 1.83 12.41
CA LEU A 364 20.92 1.54 11.01
C LEU A 364 19.47 1.06 10.82
N LEU A 365 18.98 0.15 11.68
CA LEU A 365 17.59 -0.32 11.61
C LEU A 365 16.62 0.83 11.88
N LEU A 366 16.90 1.65 12.89
CA LEU A 366 16.07 2.81 13.21
C LEU A 366 16.05 3.84 12.08
N ALA A 367 17.20 4.13 11.46
CA ALA A 367 17.27 4.96 10.26
C ALA A 367 16.45 4.34 9.11
N GLY A 368 16.49 3.02 8.92
CA GLY A 368 15.70 2.30 7.95
C GLY A 368 14.19 2.39 8.21
N LEU A 369 13.76 2.25 9.46
CA LEU A 369 12.34 2.38 9.83
C LEU A 369 11.85 3.84 9.71
N LEU A 370 12.68 4.83 10.07
CA LEU A 370 12.38 6.24 9.80
C LEU A 370 12.33 6.51 8.30
N ALA A 371 13.20 5.90 7.51
CA ALA A 371 13.19 5.98 6.05
C ALA A 371 11.88 5.42 5.46
N ALA A 372 11.43 4.27 5.94
CA ALA A 372 10.16 3.67 5.56
C ALA A 372 8.99 4.62 5.86
N PHE A 373 8.95 5.15 7.07
CA PHE A 373 7.93 6.13 7.48
C PHE A 373 7.94 7.37 6.58
N MET A 374 9.09 8.04 6.45
CA MET A 374 9.21 9.28 5.69
C MET A 374 8.88 9.07 4.20
N SER A 375 9.23 7.92 3.63
CA SER A 375 8.92 7.55 2.26
C SER A 375 7.41 7.41 2.05
N THR A 376 6.73 6.61 2.86
CA THR A 376 5.28 6.42 2.74
C THR A 376 4.54 7.73 2.96
N PHE A 377 4.89 8.49 3.99
CA PHE A 377 4.29 9.79 4.27
C PHE A 377 4.50 10.80 3.13
N SER A 378 5.73 10.92 2.59
CA SER A 378 6.04 11.82 1.48
C SER A 378 5.22 11.51 0.23
N ALA A 379 4.97 10.24 -0.03
CA ALA A 379 4.13 9.78 -1.14
C ALA A 379 2.69 10.31 -1.03
N PHE A 380 2.08 10.25 0.15
CA PHE A 380 0.73 10.80 0.39
C PHE A 380 0.70 12.33 0.32
N VAL A 381 1.68 13.02 0.93
CA VAL A 381 1.79 14.49 0.90
C VAL A 381 1.96 15.03 -0.51
N ASN A 382 2.57 14.27 -1.42
CA ASN A 382 2.71 14.67 -2.82
C ASN A 382 1.49 14.31 -3.67
N SER A 383 0.83 13.16 -3.42
CA SER A 383 -0.25 12.68 -4.29
C SER A 383 -1.61 13.30 -3.98
N ALA A 384 -1.95 13.45 -2.71
CA ALA A 384 -3.28 13.90 -2.29
C ALA A 384 -3.63 15.34 -2.74
N PRO A 385 -2.71 16.32 -2.71
CA PRO A 385 -3.00 17.67 -3.18
C PRO A 385 -3.35 17.74 -4.67
N ALA A 386 -2.94 16.76 -5.49
CA ALA A 386 -3.30 16.71 -6.90
C ALA A 386 -4.83 16.66 -7.08
N TYR A 387 -5.53 15.90 -6.24
CA TYR A 387 -6.99 15.80 -6.26
C TYR A 387 -7.68 17.13 -5.86
N ILE A 388 -7.09 17.89 -4.94
CA ILE A 388 -7.62 19.22 -4.58
C ILE A 388 -7.33 20.24 -5.66
N VAL A 389 -6.09 20.30 -6.16
CA VAL A 389 -5.67 21.39 -7.07
C VAL A 389 -6.11 21.12 -8.50
N ASN A 390 -5.90 19.91 -9.03
CA ASN A 390 -6.29 19.59 -10.41
C ASN A 390 -7.79 19.36 -10.54
N ASP A 391 -8.37 18.56 -9.63
CA ASP A 391 -9.73 18.05 -9.80
C ASP A 391 -10.81 18.94 -9.18
N LEU A 392 -10.47 19.78 -8.17
CA LEU A 392 -11.41 20.76 -7.61
C LEU A 392 -11.05 22.18 -8.02
N TYR A 393 -9.87 22.67 -7.63
CA TYR A 393 -9.53 24.09 -7.80
C TYR A 393 -9.45 24.49 -9.28
N LYS A 394 -8.63 23.82 -10.07
CA LYS A 394 -8.47 24.09 -11.50
C LYS A 394 -9.76 23.80 -12.27
N ARG A 395 -10.45 22.70 -11.95
CA ARG A 395 -11.61 22.26 -12.74
C ARG A 395 -12.88 23.09 -12.49
N TYR A 396 -13.16 23.45 -11.22
CA TYR A 396 -14.44 24.04 -10.84
C TYR A 396 -14.33 25.48 -10.35
N ILE A 397 -13.18 25.92 -9.83
CA ILE A 397 -13.02 27.24 -9.22
C ILE A 397 -12.31 28.20 -10.16
N ARG A 398 -11.16 27.79 -10.73
CA ARG A 398 -10.36 28.67 -11.59
C ARG A 398 -9.70 27.88 -12.74
N PRO A 399 -10.45 27.58 -13.83
CA PRO A 399 -9.95 26.78 -14.96
C PRO A 399 -8.73 27.40 -15.64
N ASP A 400 -8.68 28.71 -15.76
CA ASP A 400 -7.63 29.48 -16.43
C ASP A 400 -6.50 29.93 -15.49
N ALA A 401 -6.35 29.28 -14.31
CA ALA A 401 -5.32 29.65 -13.36
C ALA A 401 -3.91 29.42 -13.96
N PRO A 402 -3.01 30.43 -13.89
CA PRO A 402 -1.65 30.28 -14.38
C PRO A 402 -0.89 29.23 -13.59
N ALA A 403 0.09 28.57 -14.23
CA ALA A 403 0.88 27.48 -13.64
C ALA A 403 1.46 27.82 -12.26
N LYS A 404 1.97 29.05 -12.09
CA LYS A 404 2.52 29.53 -10.81
C LYS A 404 1.48 29.55 -9.68
N THR A 405 0.23 29.90 -9.99
CA THR A 405 -0.88 29.88 -9.02
C THR A 405 -1.24 28.45 -8.64
N LEU A 406 -1.31 27.53 -9.61
CA LEU A 406 -1.59 26.12 -9.36
C LEU A 406 -0.50 25.46 -8.49
N VAL A 407 0.77 25.75 -8.76
CA VAL A 407 1.89 25.25 -7.94
C VAL A 407 1.80 25.81 -6.51
N ARG A 408 1.49 27.11 -6.32
CA ARG A 408 1.27 27.67 -4.97
C ARG A 408 0.07 27.02 -4.27
N ALA A 409 -1.03 26.83 -4.98
CA ALA A 409 -2.19 26.11 -4.45
C ALA A 409 -1.83 24.69 -4.00
N SER A 410 -0.91 24.01 -4.73
CA SER A 410 -0.41 22.70 -4.33
C SER A 410 0.36 22.74 -3.00
N TYR A 411 1.18 23.78 -2.77
CA TYR A 411 1.87 23.96 -1.50
C TYR A 411 0.90 24.09 -0.33
N PHE A 412 -0.08 24.99 -0.46
CA PHE A 412 -1.10 25.20 0.58
C PHE A 412 -1.96 23.96 0.81
N SER A 413 -2.33 23.25 -0.26
CA SER A 413 -3.10 22.00 -0.15
C SER A 413 -2.30 20.91 0.56
N SER A 414 -0.99 20.78 0.29
CA SER A 414 -0.13 19.83 0.99
C SER A 414 -0.07 20.10 2.49
N VAL A 415 0.19 21.36 2.87
CA VAL A 415 0.18 21.77 4.29
C VAL A 415 -1.19 21.53 4.91
N GLY A 416 -2.26 21.95 4.23
CA GLY A 416 -3.63 21.81 4.72
C GLY A 416 -4.01 20.36 5.02
N ILE A 417 -3.71 19.44 4.11
CA ILE A 417 -3.98 18.00 4.32
C ILE A 417 -3.18 17.45 5.51
N VAL A 418 -1.91 17.84 5.64
CA VAL A 418 -1.07 17.40 6.76
C VAL A 418 -1.61 17.94 8.08
N VAL A 419 -1.94 19.21 8.16
CA VAL A 419 -2.51 19.82 9.38
C VAL A 419 -3.82 19.15 9.76
N VAL A 420 -4.75 18.95 8.81
CA VAL A 420 -6.02 18.25 9.08
C VAL A 420 -5.78 16.81 9.51
N GLY A 421 -4.83 16.10 8.89
CA GLY A 421 -4.47 14.74 9.28
C GLY A 421 -3.86 14.65 10.70
N ILE A 422 -3.00 15.61 11.07
CA ILE A 422 -2.47 15.72 12.44
C ILE A 422 -3.59 15.98 13.45
N ILE A 423 -4.50 16.92 13.15
CA ILE A 423 -5.65 17.22 14.01
C ILE A 423 -6.51 15.96 14.19
N PHE A 424 -6.80 15.25 13.10
CA PHE A 424 -7.59 14.02 13.15
C PHE A 424 -6.87 12.93 13.96
N GLY A 425 -5.54 12.78 13.79
CA GLY A 425 -4.72 11.87 14.57
C GLY A 425 -4.65 12.23 16.07
N PHE A 426 -4.65 13.52 16.39
CA PHE A 426 -4.65 14.00 17.77
C PHE A 426 -5.91 13.56 18.56
N PHE A 427 -7.05 13.49 17.88
CA PHE A 427 -8.32 13.03 18.47
C PHE A 427 -8.52 11.50 18.35
N SER A 428 -7.58 10.77 17.78
CA SER A 428 -7.70 9.32 17.59
C SER A 428 -7.10 8.58 18.79
N GLU A 429 -7.82 7.61 19.32
CA GLU A 429 -7.42 6.88 20.53
C GLU A 429 -6.26 5.90 20.28
N SER A 430 -6.22 5.27 19.08
CA SER A 430 -5.22 4.23 18.78
C SER A 430 -4.93 4.06 17.30
N ILE A 431 -3.77 3.45 16.98
CA ILE A 431 -3.41 3.02 15.61
C ILE A 431 -4.45 2.00 15.11
N ASN A 432 -4.88 1.09 15.98
CA ASN A 432 -5.83 0.04 15.61
C ASN A 432 -7.18 0.62 15.18
N SER A 433 -7.74 1.60 15.91
CA SER A 433 -9.00 2.25 15.51
C SER A 433 -8.90 2.93 14.14
N LEU A 434 -7.78 3.60 13.85
CA LEU A 434 -7.53 4.20 12.54
C LEU A 434 -7.40 3.14 11.45
N THR A 435 -6.68 2.06 11.71
CA THR A 435 -6.50 0.95 10.78
C THR A 435 -7.84 0.30 10.45
N LEU A 436 -8.66 0.00 11.46
CA LEU A 436 -9.99 -0.56 11.28
C LEU A 436 -10.91 0.40 10.52
N TRP A 437 -10.86 1.68 10.83
CA TRP A 437 -11.64 2.67 10.09
C TRP A 437 -11.24 2.75 8.60
N ILE A 438 -9.94 2.76 8.29
CA ILE A 438 -9.43 2.77 6.91
C ILE A 438 -9.84 1.48 6.18
N THR A 439 -9.61 0.31 6.79
CA THR A 439 -9.88 -0.97 6.14
C THR A 439 -11.36 -1.25 5.94
N SER A 440 -12.17 -0.98 6.95
CA SER A 440 -13.60 -1.22 6.89
C SER A 440 -14.32 -0.16 6.06
N SER A 441 -14.13 1.12 6.40
CA SER A 441 -14.94 2.19 5.82
C SER A 441 -14.48 2.60 4.42
N LEU A 442 -13.17 2.60 4.15
CA LEU A 442 -12.65 3.02 2.86
C LEU A 442 -12.54 1.86 1.88
N TYR A 443 -11.83 0.80 2.24
CA TYR A 443 -11.58 -0.29 1.29
C TYR A 443 -12.77 -1.22 1.10
N GLY A 444 -13.63 -1.43 2.09
CA GLY A 444 -14.82 -2.26 1.95
C GLY A 444 -15.76 -1.79 0.85
N GLY A 445 -16.01 -0.48 0.77
CA GLY A 445 -16.91 0.12 -0.22
C GLY A 445 -16.33 0.32 -1.61
N TYR A 446 -15.00 0.31 -1.73
CA TYR A 446 -14.30 0.66 -2.96
C TYR A 446 -14.36 -0.44 -4.04
N VAL A 447 -14.41 -1.72 -3.65
CA VAL A 447 -14.07 -2.85 -4.51
C VAL A 447 -15.01 -3.04 -5.70
N ALA A 448 -16.33 -3.12 -5.45
CA ALA A 448 -17.30 -3.51 -6.48
C ALA A 448 -17.36 -2.53 -7.66
N ALA A 449 -17.50 -1.23 -7.37
CA ALA A 449 -17.57 -0.19 -8.40
C ALA A 449 -16.27 -0.10 -9.20
N ASN A 450 -15.13 -0.24 -8.53
CA ASN A 450 -13.82 -0.17 -9.18
C ASN A 450 -13.46 -1.41 -10.00
N MET A 451 -14.03 -2.57 -9.69
CA MET A 451 -13.94 -3.75 -10.55
C MET A 451 -14.80 -3.58 -11.81
N LEU A 452 -16.06 -3.17 -11.67
CA LEU A 452 -17.02 -3.06 -12.78
C LEU A 452 -16.61 -2.00 -13.81
N LYS A 453 -15.94 -0.91 -13.41
CA LYS A 453 -15.50 0.15 -14.34
C LYS A 453 -14.59 -0.33 -15.47
N TRP A 454 -13.84 -1.41 -15.24
CA TRP A 454 -12.91 -1.99 -16.20
C TRP A 454 -13.58 -2.90 -17.21
N ILE A 455 -14.49 -3.76 -16.71
CA ILE A 455 -14.94 -4.94 -17.46
C ILE A 455 -16.28 -4.78 -18.18
N TRP A 456 -17.10 -3.82 -17.78
CA TRP A 456 -18.48 -3.73 -18.26
C TRP A 456 -18.79 -2.39 -18.95
N TRP A 457 -19.00 -2.40 -20.26
CA TRP A 457 -19.24 -1.20 -21.07
C TRP A 457 -20.48 -0.39 -20.63
N ARG A 458 -21.57 -1.10 -20.23
CA ARG A 458 -22.84 -0.47 -19.83
C ARG A 458 -22.73 0.28 -18.49
N PHE A 459 -21.71 -0.07 -17.69
CA PHE A 459 -21.49 0.56 -16.39
C PHE A 459 -21.21 2.04 -16.57
N ASN A 460 -22.01 2.89 -15.84
CA ASN A 460 -22.00 4.34 -15.98
C ASN A 460 -21.65 5.06 -14.67
N GLY A 461 -21.56 6.39 -14.72
CA GLY A 461 -21.19 7.21 -13.57
C GLY A 461 -22.17 7.10 -12.39
N TYR A 462 -23.46 6.93 -12.64
CA TYR A 462 -24.44 6.71 -11.56
C TYR A 462 -24.24 5.36 -10.86
N GLY A 463 -23.99 4.30 -11.63
CA GLY A 463 -23.66 2.99 -11.08
C GLY A 463 -22.39 3.01 -10.23
N TYR A 464 -21.37 3.75 -10.71
CA TYR A 464 -20.14 3.95 -9.94
C TYR A 464 -20.40 4.71 -8.64
N PHE A 465 -21.10 5.84 -8.70
CA PHE A 465 -21.41 6.67 -7.54
C PHE A 465 -22.21 5.92 -6.49
N TRP A 466 -23.34 5.31 -6.87
CA TRP A 466 -24.20 4.60 -5.93
C TRP A 466 -23.57 3.32 -5.40
N GLY A 467 -22.73 2.64 -6.18
CA GLY A 467 -21.93 1.51 -5.72
C GLY A 467 -20.94 1.92 -4.64
N MET A 468 -20.21 3.02 -4.84
CA MET A 468 -19.32 3.57 -3.82
C MET A 468 -20.07 4.01 -2.56
N VAL A 469 -21.19 4.72 -2.71
CA VAL A 469 -22.01 5.18 -1.57
C VAL A 469 -22.56 3.98 -0.78
N ALA A 470 -23.13 2.99 -1.45
CA ALA A 470 -23.67 1.81 -0.78
C ALA A 470 -22.60 1.01 -0.03
N GLY A 471 -21.44 0.84 -0.66
CA GLY A 471 -20.33 0.14 -0.04
C GLY A 471 -19.73 0.89 1.14
N LEU A 472 -19.50 2.21 1.01
CA LEU A 472 -19.02 3.05 2.11
C LEU A 472 -20.02 3.10 3.27
N ALA A 473 -21.32 3.22 2.98
CA ALA A 473 -22.37 3.18 3.99
C ALA A 473 -22.39 1.83 4.71
N GLY A 474 -22.36 0.72 3.96
CA GLY A 474 -22.30 -0.63 4.55
C GLY A 474 -21.09 -0.83 5.46
N SER A 475 -19.90 -0.36 5.03
CA SER A 475 -18.68 -0.42 5.84
C SER A 475 -18.76 0.46 7.10
N THR A 476 -19.34 1.66 6.98
CA THR A 476 -19.53 2.55 8.13
C THR A 476 -20.53 1.98 9.13
N LEU A 477 -21.63 1.40 8.65
CA LEU A 477 -22.61 0.71 9.51
C LEU A 477 -21.98 -0.48 10.23
N LYS A 478 -21.11 -1.27 9.53
CA LYS A 478 -20.32 -2.34 10.17
C LYS A 478 -19.49 -1.79 11.31
N PHE A 479 -18.75 -0.72 11.07
CA PHE A 479 -17.87 -0.12 12.09
C PHE A 479 -18.66 0.34 13.34
N ILE A 480 -19.87 0.89 13.14
CA ILE A 480 -20.70 1.40 14.24
C ILE A 480 -21.40 0.26 15.00
N PHE A 481 -22.01 -0.70 14.28
CA PHE A 481 -22.90 -1.70 14.89
C PHE A 481 -22.22 -3.04 15.19
N PHE A 482 -21.09 -3.33 14.53
CA PHE A 482 -20.37 -4.59 14.66
C PHE A 482 -18.86 -4.36 14.78
N PRO A 483 -18.39 -3.52 15.73
CA PRO A 483 -16.97 -3.15 15.83
C PRO A 483 -16.08 -4.37 16.07
N GLU A 484 -16.51 -5.30 16.92
CA GLU A 484 -15.74 -6.50 17.29
C GLU A 484 -15.72 -7.60 16.21
N THR A 485 -16.61 -7.52 15.21
CA THR A 485 -16.66 -8.55 14.17
C THR A 485 -15.55 -8.32 13.16
N PRO A 486 -14.66 -9.30 12.92
CA PRO A 486 -13.61 -9.17 11.90
C PRO A 486 -14.22 -8.83 10.53
N ASP A 487 -13.56 -7.89 9.83
CA ASP A 487 -14.01 -7.38 8.53
C ASP A 487 -14.25 -8.47 7.49
N ILE A 488 -13.48 -9.56 7.57
CA ILE A 488 -13.54 -10.66 6.61
C ILE A 488 -14.91 -11.32 6.56
N TYR A 489 -15.60 -11.40 7.68
CA TYR A 489 -16.92 -12.06 7.75
C TYR A 489 -18.03 -11.21 7.13
N LEU A 490 -17.93 -9.88 7.23
CA LEU A 490 -18.95 -8.97 6.71
C LEU A 490 -18.60 -8.45 5.31
N PHE A 491 -17.38 -8.67 4.83
CA PHE A 491 -16.94 -8.22 3.51
C PHE A 491 -17.84 -8.72 2.36
N PRO A 492 -18.28 -10.00 2.30
CA PRO A 492 -19.20 -10.44 1.25
C PRO A 492 -20.53 -9.68 1.23
N LEU A 493 -21.07 -9.35 2.41
CA LEU A 493 -22.31 -8.56 2.52
C LEU A 493 -22.09 -7.12 2.02
N ILE A 494 -21.01 -6.47 2.45
CA ILE A 494 -20.64 -5.11 2.02
C ILE A 494 -20.40 -5.07 0.52
N PHE A 495 -19.71 -6.07 -0.02
CA PHE A 495 -19.49 -6.21 -1.45
C PHE A 495 -20.79 -6.41 -2.23
N ALA A 496 -21.71 -7.24 -1.72
CA ALA A 496 -23.03 -7.45 -2.32
C ALA A 496 -23.87 -6.16 -2.30
N LEU A 497 -23.85 -5.39 -1.21
CA LEU A 497 -24.50 -4.07 -1.14
C LEU A 497 -23.93 -3.08 -2.15
N ALA A 498 -22.60 -3.03 -2.28
CA ALA A 498 -21.92 -2.19 -3.26
C ALA A 498 -22.26 -2.62 -4.71
N LEU A 499 -22.33 -3.93 -4.98
CA LEU A 499 -22.80 -4.46 -6.27
C LEU A 499 -24.25 -4.07 -6.54
N ALA A 500 -25.14 -4.23 -5.57
CA ALA A 500 -26.56 -3.85 -5.71
C ALA A 500 -26.69 -2.35 -6.02
N GLY A 501 -26.01 -1.49 -5.28
CA GLY A 501 -25.96 -0.06 -5.55
C GLY A 501 -25.42 0.26 -6.96
N SER A 502 -24.36 -0.45 -7.38
CA SER A 502 -23.77 -0.34 -8.71
C SER A 502 -24.76 -0.74 -9.82
N PHE A 503 -25.44 -1.88 -9.69
CA PHE A 503 -26.41 -2.36 -10.68
C PHE A 503 -27.64 -1.47 -10.73
N LEU A 504 -28.24 -1.14 -9.59
CA LEU A 504 -29.42 -0.26 -9.52
C LEU A 504 -29.10 1.12 -10.13
N GLY A 505 -28.01 1.76 -9.70
CA GLY A 505 -27.60 3.05 -10.23
C GLY A 505 -27.35 3.01 -11.73
N CYS A 506 -26.76 1.93 -12.23
CA CYS A 506 -26.47 1.73 -13.64
C CYS A 506 -27.72 1.44 -14.48
N LEU A 507 -28.58 0.49 -14.04
CA LEU A 507 -29.70 0.00 -14.86
C LEU A 507 -30.88 0.99 -14.88
N LEU A 508 -31.08 1.75 -13.81
CA LEU A 508 -32.13 2.76 -13.70
C LEU A 508 -31.80 4.07 -14.43
N THR A 509 -30.59 4.20 -14.99
CA THR A 509 -30.13 5.42 -15.66
C THR A 509 -29.64 5.14 -17.08
N LYS A 510 -29.48 6.18 -17.88
CA LYS A 510 -29.00 6.05 -19.27
C LYS A 510 -27.54 5.58 -19.31
N PRO A 511 -27.13 4.87 -20.39
CA PRO A 511 -25.71 4.56 -20.63
C PRO A 511 -24.87 5.85 -20.73
N VAL A 512 -23.55 5.68 -20.62
CA VAL A 512 -22.59 6.74 -20.96
C VAL A 512 -22.75 7.13 -22.44
N GLU A 513 -22.55 8.38 -22.75
CA GLU A 513 -22.59 8.90 -24.11
C GLU A 513 -21.68 8.11 -25.05
N GLU A 514 -22.18 7.83 -26.26
CA GLU A 514 -21.49 6.96 -27.22
C GLU A 514 -20.10 7.49 -27.60
N GLU A 515 -19.98 8.80 -27.80
CA GLU A 515 -18.70 9.43 -28.13
C GLU A 515 -17.65 9.20 -27.03
N THR A 516 -18.04 9.34 -25.77
CA THR A 516 -17.18 9.06 -24.61
C THR A 516 -16.74 7.61 -24.57
N LEU A 517 -17.68 6.66 -24.80
CA LEU A 517 -17.36 5.22 -24.83
C LEU A 517 -16.42 4.86 -25.97
N LEU A 518 -16.62 5.43 -27.16
CA LEU A 518 -15.77 5.19 -28.33
C LEU A 518 -14.37 5.76 -28.12
N SER A 519 -14.27 6.98 -27.59
CA SER A 519 -12.98 7.61 -27.25
C SER A 519 -12.24 6.81 -26.19
N PHE A 520 -12.92 6.40 -25.12
CA PHE A 520 -12.33 5.56 -24.07
C PHE A 520 -11.85 4.22 -24.64
N TYR A 521 -12.68 3.53 -25.42
CA TYR A 521 -12.31 2.24 -25.99
C TYR A 521 -11.17 2.35 -27.00
N LYS A 522 -11.14 3.39 -27.81
CA LYS A 522 -10.04 3.68 -28.74
C LYS A 522 -8.70 3.79 -28.01
N ASN A 523 -8.67 4.53 -26.89
CA ASN A 523 -7.43 4.83 -26.19
C ASN A 523 -7.01 3.71 -25.22
N VAL A 524 -7.93 3.16 -24.41
CA VAL A 524 -7.61 2.22 -23.32
C VAL A 524 -7.68 0.76 -23.77
N ARG A 525 -8.68 0.38 -24.54
CA ARG A 525 -8.93 -0.98 -25.04
C ARG A 525 -8.92 -2.06 -23.98
N PRO A 526 -9.76 -1.97 -22.94
CA PRO A 526 -9.85 -3.03 -21.95
C PRO A 526 -10.50 -4.28 -22.54
N TRP A 527 -10.15 -5.44 -22.00
CA TRP A 527 -10.91 -6.66 -22.23
C TRP A 527 -12.17 -6.70 -21.33
N GLY A 528 -13.06 -7.66 -21.57
CA GLY A 528 -14.32 -7.81 -20.85
C GLY A 528 -15.54 -7.67 -21.78
N TRP A 529 -16.62 -7.21 -21.22
CA TRP A 529 -17.91 -7.07 -21.93
C TRP A 529 -18.00 -5.75 -22.71
N TRP A 530 -17.11 -5.59 -23.71
CA TRP A 530 -17.00 -4.38 -24.55
C TRP A 530 -17.46 -4.59 -26.00
N GLU A 531 -18.02 -5.75 -26.35
CA GLU A 531 -18.38 -6.11 -27.71
C GLU A 531 -19.26 -5.07 -28.43
N PRO A 532 -20.34 -4.49 -27.80
CA PRO A 532 -21.17 -3.49 -28.47
C PRO A 532 -20.42 -2.22 -28.86
N VAL A 533 -19.48 -1.78 -27.98
CA VAL A 533 -18.64 -0.59 -28.24
C VAL A 533 -17.57 -0.91 -29.28
N TYR A 534 -16.96 -2.10 -29.19
CA TYR A 534 -15.96 -2.54 -30.18
C TYR A 534 -16.52 -2.57 -31.60
N ARG A 535 -17.74 -3.12 -31.84
CA ARG A 535 -18.36 -3.17 -33.16
C ARG A 535 -18.51 -1.78 -33.75
N LYS A 536 -18.98 -0.80 -32.97
CA LYS A 536 -19.10 0.58 -33.39
C LYS A 536 -17.74 1.25 -33.64
N ALA A 537 -16.79 1.03 -32.75
CA ALA A 537 -15.43 1.54 -32.90
C ALA A 537 -14.76 0.97 -34.16
N LYS A 538 -14.98 -0.31 -34.48
CA LYS A 538 -14.46 -0.97 -35.69
C LYS A 538 -15.01 -0.35 -36.99
N ALA A 539 -16.28 0.05 -36.98
CA ALA A 539 -16.89 0.73 -38.10
C ALA A 539 -16.28 2.11 -38.37
N LEU A 540 -15.95 2.85 -37.30
CA LEU A 540 -15.35 4.20 -37.39
C LEU A 540 -13.82 4.17 -37.59
N TYR A 541 -13.16 3.18 -37.02
CA TYR A 541 -11.71 3.01 -37.06
C TYR A 541 -11.36 1.59 -37.53
N PRO A 542 -11.26 1.33 -38.83
CA PRO A 542 -11.05 -0.03 -39.38
C PRO A 542 -9.79 -0.73 -38.85
N GLY A 543 -8.77 0.03 -38.46
CA GLY A 543 -7.52 -0.49 -37.86
C GLY A 543 -7.63 -0.96 -36.40
N ILE A 544 -8.74 -0.68 -35.70
CA ILE A 544 -8.86 -1.07 -34.29
C ILE A 544 -9.08 -2.58 -34.18
N THR A 545 -8.30 -3.22 -33.30
CA THR A 545 -8.41 -4.64 -32.96
C THR A 545 -9.06 -4.83 -31.62
N ARG A 546 -9.84 -5.93 -31.46
CA ARG A 546 -10.38 -6.32 -30.15
C ARG A 546 -9.25 -6.73 -29.22
N ASN A 547 -9.36 -6.36 -27.96
CA ASN A 547 -8.48 -6.89 -26.92
C ASN A 547 -8.92 -8.32 -26.56
N GLY A 548 -8.17 -9.33 -27.03
CA GLY A 548 -8.37 -10.76 -26.76
C GLY A 548 -7.42 -11.30 -25.68
N ASP A 549 -6.75 -10.44 -24.93
CA ASP A 549 -5.66 -10.81 -24.04
C ASP A 549 -6.14 -11.42 -22.69
N LEU A 550 -7.45 -11.44 -22.41
CA LEU A 550 -8.00 -11.95 -21.14
C LEU A 550 -7.47 -13.33 -20.73
N PRO A 551 -7.43 -14.37 -21.60
CA PRO A 551 -6.90 -15.67 -21.18
C PRO A 551 -5.42 -15.61 -20.82
N ARG A 552 -4.63 -14.89 -21.61
CA ARG A 552 -3.20 -14.70 -21.36
C ARG A 552 -2.97 -13.91 -20.07
N ASP A 553 -3.69 -12.81 -19.86
CA ASP A 553 -3.58 -11.96 -18.69
C ASP A 553 -4.02 -12.72 -17.42
N SER A 554 -5.05 -13.56 -17.50
CA SER A 554 -5.48 -14.43 -16.40
C SER A 554 -4.38 -15.42 -16.00
N VAL A 555 -3.75 -16.08 -16.97
CA VAL A 555 -2.60 -16.97 -16.73
C VAL A 555 -1.44 -16.19 -16.11
N ASN A 556 -1.12 -15.01 -16.65
CA ASN A 556 -0.04 -14.18 -16.12
C ASN A 556 -0.30 -13.67 -14.70
N VAL A 557 -1.57 -13.38 -14.35
CA VAL A 557 -1.95 -13.04 -12.97
C VAL A 557 -1.72 -14.23 -12.04
N LEU A 558 -2.17 -15.43 -12.40
CA LEU A 558 -1.97 -16.63 -11.57
C LEU A 558 -0.47 -16.94 -11.39
N VAL A 559 0.30 -16.91 -12.48
CA VAL A 559 1.76 -17.09 -12.43
C VAL A 559 2.41 -15.97 -11.61
N GLY A 560 1.97 -14.73 -11.77
CA GLY A 560 2.45 -13.58 -11.02
C GLY A 560 2.18 -13.67 -9.53
N ILE A 561 1.02 -14.20 -9.12
CA ILE A 561 0.70 -14.48 -7.72
C ILE A 561 1.69 -15.50 -7.13
N VAL A 562 1.93 -16.61 -7.82
CA VAL A 562 2.93 -17.61 -7.39
C VAL A 562 4.33 -16.96 -7.33
N TRP A 563 4.71 -16.21 -8.36
CA TRP A 563 5.98 -15.48 -8.41
C TRP A 563 6.16 -14.53 -7.21
N GLN A 564 5.14 -13.74 -6.87
CA GLN A 564 5.19 -12.85 -5.72
C GLN A 564 5.26 -13.64 -4.39
N MET A 565 4.54 -14.76 -4.28
CA MET A 565 4.61 -15.62 -3.07
C MET A 565 6.01 -16.16 -2.86
N THR A 566 6.74 -16.54 -3.91
CA THR A 566 8.13 -16.97 -3.75
C THR A 566 9.05 -15.88 -3.22
N LEU A 567 8.81 -14.61 -3.61
CA LEU A 567 9.54 -13.45 -3.09
C LEU A 567 9.27 -13.17 -1.59
N VAL A 568 8.12 -13.64 -1.09
CA VAL A 568 7.74 -13.55 0.32
C VAL A 568 8.35 -14.69 1.13
N VAL A 569 8.20 -15.93 0.66
CA VAL A 569 8.56 -17.12 1.47
C VAL A 569 10.04 -17.48 1.41
N ALA A 570 10.73 -17.24 0.28
CA ALA A 570 12.15 -17.56 0.15
C ALA A 570 13.02 -16.84 1.20
N PRO A 571 12.86 -15.53 1.47
CA PRO A 571 13.57 -14.84 2.55
C PRO A 571 13.30 -15.45 3.93
N ILE A 572 12.06 -15.87 4.20
CA ILE A 572 11.70 -16.52 5.48
C ILE A 572 12.43 -17.85 5.58
N TYR A 573 12.34 -18.72 4.56
CA TYR A 573 13.04 -20.01 4.54
C TYR A 573 14.56 -19.85 4.71
N LEU A 574 15.16 -18.82 4.11
CA LEU A 574 16.57 -18.53 4.28
C LEU A 574 16.91 -18.25 5.75
N VAL A 575 16.15 -17.39 6.41
CA VAL A 575 16.41 -16.97 7.80
C VAL A 575 16.20 -18.12 8.78
N ILE A 576 15.14 -18.92 8.60
CA ILE A 576 14.85 -20.09 9.44
C ILE A 576 15.66 -21.35 9.04
N ARG A 577 16.52 -21.24 8.01
CA ARG A 577 17.43 -22.30 7.50
C ARG A 577 16.71 -23.59 7.06
N ARG A 578 15.50 -23.48 6.50
CA ARG A 578 14.81 -24.59 5.86
C ARG A 578 15.18 -24.63 4.36
N TRP A 579 16.30 -25.32 4.08
CA TRP A 579 16.95 -25.30 2.76
C TRP A 579 16.13 -25.96 1.65
N ASP A 580 15.34 -26.97 1.98
CA ASP A 580 14.39 -27.62 1.07
C ASP A 580 13.31 -26.63 0.58
N GLY A 581 12.66 -25.93 1.51
CA GLY A 581 11.68 -24.90 1.18
C GLY A 581 12.28 -23.73 0.40
N LEU A 582 13.50 -23.32 0.73
CA LEU A 582 14.24 -22.31 -0.01
C LEU A 582 14.52 -22.76 -1.45
N ALA A 583 15.03 -23.99 -1.63
CA ALA A 583 15.33 -24.53 -2.96
C ALA A 583 14.08 -24.60 -3.84
N VAL A 584 12.95 -25.10 -3.31
CA VAL A 584 11.67 -25.14 -4.02
C VAL A 584 11.19 -23.73 -4.38
N SER A 585 11.28 -22.78 -3.45
CA SER A 585 10.88 -21.39 -3.68
C SER A 585 11.71 -20.73 -4.77
N LEU A 586 13.03 -20.93 -4.77
CA LEU A 586 13.92 -20.37 -5.80
C LEU A 586 13.70 -21.04 -7.17
N ALA A 587 13.43 -22.34 -7.22
CA ALA A 587 13.08 -23.04 -8.46
C ALA A 587 11.76 -22.51 -9.04
N LEU A 588 10.72 -22.36 -8.21
CA LEU A 588 9.44 -21.77 -8.62
C LEU A 588 9.60 -20.31 -9.08
N PHE A 589 10.41 -19.52 -8.38
CA PHE A 589 10.73 -18.15 -8.78
C PHE A 589 11.37 -18.12 -10.16
N ALA A 590 12.35 -18.98 -10.43
CA ALA A 590 13.01 -19.05 -11.73
C ALA A 590 12.02 -19.45 -12.85
N VAL A 591 11.23 -20.50 -12.65
CA VAL A 591 10.23 -20.96 -13.63
C VAL A 591 9.19 -19.89 -13.90
N THR A 592 8.59 -19.30 -12.86
CA THR A 592 7.57 -18.25 -13.01
C THR A 592 8.14 -16.99 -13.65
N SER A 593 9.38 -16.63 -13.35
CA SER A 593 10.08 -15.50 -14.00
C SER A 593 10.28 -15.73 -15.50
N VAL A 594 10.66 -16.95 -15.89
CA VAL A 594 10.78 -17.32 -17.31
C VAL A 594 9.43 -17.24 -18.01
N VAL A 595 8.38 -17.79 -17.40
CA VAL A 595 7.02 -17.73 -17.97
C VAL A 595 6.56 -16.27 -18.12
N LEU A 596 6.73 -15.44 -17.08
CA LEU A 596 6.36 -14.03 -17.14
C LEU A 596 7.18 -13.26 -18.17
N LYS A 597 8.47 -13.59 -18.36
CA LYS A 597 9.27 -12.95 -19.40
C LYS A 597 8.67 -13.18 -20.77
N PHE A 598 8.43 -14.43 -21.15
CA PHE A 598 7.97 -14.75 -22.52
C PHE A 598 6.47 -14.51 -22.74
N ASN A 599 5.64 -14.70 -21.72
CA ASN A 599 4.19 -14.61 -21.89
C ASN A 599 3.62 -13.22 -21.56
N TRP A 600 4.36 -12.43 -20.76
CA TRP A 600 3.96 -11.08 -20.38
C TRP A 600 4.93 -10.01 -20.90
N LEU A 601 6.20 -9.97 -20.44
CA LEU A 601 7.13 -8.86 -20.68
C LEU A 601 7.44 -8.64 -22.16
N ASP A 602 7.68 -9.72 -22.91
CA ASP A 602 7.99 -9.66 -24.33
C ASP A 602 6.74 -9.38 -25.19
N LYS A 603 5.54 -9.55 -24.61
CA LYS A 603 4.26 -9.33 -25.29
C LYS A 603 3.53 -8.05 -24.88
N ILE A 604 4.12 -7.23 -24.01
CA ILE A 604 3.55 -5.91 -23.69
C ILE A 604 3.58 -5.07 -24.97
N LYS A 605 2.39 -4.71 -25.47
CA LYS A 605 2.24 -3.88 -26.65
C LYS A 605 2.10 -2.41 -26.23
N ASP A 606 3.03 -1.58 -26.68
CA ASP A 606 2.77 -0.15 -26.83
C ASP A 606 1.90 -0.03 -28.09
N TYR A 607 0.57 0.00 -27.94
CA TYR A 607 -0.27 0.28 -29.10
C TYR A 607 0.00 1.71 -29.53
N GLU A 608 0.40 1.89 -30.80
CA GLU A 608 0.42 3.21 -31.41
C GLU A 608 -0.98 3.84 -31.27
N GLN A 609 -1.01 5.13 -30.96
CA GLN A 609 -2.26 5.91 -30.96
C GLN A 609 -2.76 5.92 -32.40
N VAL A 610 -3.88 5.23 -32.66
CA VAL A 610 -4.56 5.20 -33.96
C VAL A 610 -5.32 6.50 -34.18
#